data_ba3f8cad19c3d504543a91cd42f0147f
#
_entry.id   ba3f8cad19c3d504543a91cd42f0147f
#
_cell.length_a   1.000
_cell.length_b   1.000
_cell.length_c   1.000
_cell.angle_alpha   90.00
_cell.angle_beta   90.00
_cell.angle_gamma   90.00
#
_symmetry.space_group_name_H-M   'P 1'
#
loop_
_entity.id
_entity.type
_entity.pdbx_description
1 polymer ?
#
loop_
_entity_poly.entity_id
_entity_poly.type
_entity_poly.pdbx_seq_one_letter_code
_entity_poly.pdbx_strand_id
1 'polypeptide(L)'
;MSSEESGKSQSGKKKKRRVRYGEEEIESVEIRYFPNPAPNRDYYVQIRLPELTFKDPVSGYPDFAVATMVYIPDARIVDLKTLKLYFNSFRDKYFSHERITNELFDELLKGLEPKGALLMMEFNPRGNVSTRVVTTTDDAFLEQARNVLELPVTRPAF
;
A
#
# COMPACT_ATOMS: atom_id res chain seq x y z
N MET A 1 41.27 -20.05 -55.65
CA MET A 1 39.94 -19.52 -55.98
C MET A 1 39.21 -19.31 -54.67
N SER A 2 39.09 -18.08 -54.33
CA SER A 2 38.57 -17.57 -53.10
C SER A 2 37.04 -17.50 -53.16
N SER A 3 36.34 -17.90 -52.14
CA SER A 3 34.91 -17.59 -51.93
C SER A 3 34.72 -17.06 -50.54
N GLU A 4 34.59 -15.76 -50.45
CA GLU A 4 34.20 -15.02 -49.24
C GLU A 4 32.68 -15.21 -49.02
N GLU A 5 32.30 -15.79 -47.87
CA GLU A 5 30.92 -15.73 -47.40
C GLU A 5 30.79 -14.61 -46.38
N SER A 6 30.08 -13.58 -46.82
CA SER A 6 29.72 -12.43 -45.99
C SER A 6 28.59 -12.77 -45.03
N GLY A 7 28.90 -12.90 -43.72
CA GLY A 7 27.94 -13.03 -42.66
C GLY A 7 27.14 -11.72 -42.47
N LYS A 8 25.85 -11.70 -42.80
CA LYS A 8 24.91 -10.60 -42.49
C LYS A 8 24.56 -10.69 -41.02
N SER A 9 25.11 -9.80 -40.22
CA SER A 9 24.67 -9.52 -38.87
C SER A 9 23.26 -8.93 -38.88
N GLN A 10 22.27 -9.69 -38.41
CA GLN A 10 20.95 -9.18 -38.16
C GLN A 10 20.93 -8.46 -36.83
N SER A 11 21.00 -7.16 -36.84
CA SER A 11 20.77 -6.28 -35.72
C SER A 11 19.29 -6.33 -35.34
N GLY A 12 18.97 -7.16 -34.35
CA GLY A 12 17.63 -7.24 -33.76
C GLY A 12 17.28 -5.92 -33.06
N LYS A 13 16.47 -5.09 -33.68
CA LYS A 13 15.86 -3.92 -33.04
C LYS A 13 15.01 -4.41 -31.88
N LYS A 14 15.49 -4.28 -30.64
CA LYS A 14 14.68 -4.45 -29.42
C LYS A 14 13.49 -3.49 -29.52
N LYS A 15 12.29 -4.00 -29.75
CA LYS A 15 11.06 -3.22 -29.65
C LYS A 15 11.01 -2.60 -28.25
N LYS A 16 11.10 -1.29 -28.14
CA LYS A 16 10.83 -0.56 -26.89
C LYS A 16 9.42 -0.97 -26.42
N ARG A 17 9.34 -1.64 -25.26
CA ARG A 17 8.06 -1.96 -24.61
C ARG A 17 7.35 -0.64 -24.37
N ARG A 18 6.16 -0.49 -24.92
CA ARG A 18 5.31 0.68 -24.67
C ARG A 18 4.81 0.57 -23.23
N VAL A 19 5.38 1.35 -22.32
CA VAL A 19 4.95 1.43 -20.94
C VAL A 19 3.56 2.09 -20.91
N ARG A 20 2.66 1.53 -20.12
CA ARG A 20 1.32 2.08 -19.95
C ARG A 20 1.37 3.16 -18.88
N TYR A 21 0.56 4.19 -19.03
CA TYR A 21 0.48 5.33 -18.09
C TYR A 21 0.39 4.90 -16.62
N GLY A 22 -0.46 3.94 -16.27
CA GLY A 22 -0.59 3.44 -14.91
C GLY A 22 0.63 2.65 -14.40
N GLU A 23 1.41 2.02 -15.29
CA GLU A 23 2.65 1.33 -14.92
C GLU A 23 3.72 2.35 -14.49
N GLU A 24 3.86 3.46 -15.22
CA GLU A 24 4.80 4.54 -14.89
C GLU A 24 4.45 5.23 -13.56
N GLU A 25 3.17 5.51 -13.32
CA GLU A 25 2.72 6.15 -12.07
C GLU A 25 2.95 5.27 -10.83
N ILE A 26 2.88 3.95 -10.97
CA ILE A 26 3.07 3.00 -9.87
C ILE A 26 4.56 2.75 -9.58
N GLU A 27 5.43 2.72 -10.61
CA GLU A 27 6.86 2.41 -10.43
C GLU A 27 7.64 3.46 -9.62
N SER A 28 7.21 4.72 -9.66
CA SER A 28 7.92 5.85 -9.07
C SER A 28 7.15 6.58 -7.97
N VAL A 29 6.10 5.96 -7.42
CA VAL A 29 5.23 6.64 -6.48
C VAL A 29 5.87 6.78 -5.11
N GLU A 30 5.87 8.02 -4.61
CA GLU A 30 6.12 8.36 -3.21
C GLU A 30 4.83 8.90 -2.59
N ILE A 31 4.59 8.58 -1.32
CA ILE A 31 3.43 9.11 -0.59
C ILE A 31 3.66 10.60 -0.33
N ARG A 32 2.68 11.42 -0.72
CA ARG A 32 2.68 12.85 -0.43
C ARG A 32 1.83 13.16 0.78
N TYR A 33 2.14 14.28 1.39
CA TYR A 33 1.45 14.76 2.58
C TYR A 33 1.08 16.22 2.40
N PHE A 34 -0.06 16.62 2.98
CA PHE A 34 -0.53 17.99 2.99
C PHE A 34 -0.51 18.55 4.42
N PRO A 35 -0.46 19.87 4.60
CA PRO A 35 -0.64 20.48 5.91
C PRO A 35 -1.99 20.08 6.51
N ASN A 36 -2.00 19.82 7.82
CA ASN A 36 -3.24 19.57 8.55
C ASN A 36 -4.11 20.84 8.55
N PRO A 37 -5.35 20.80 8.04
CA PRO A 37 -6.22 21.97 7.96
C PRO A 37 -6.77 22.40 9.33
N ALA A 38 -6.66 21.57 10.37
CA ALA A 38 -7.16 21.85 11.70
C ALA A 38 -6.15 21.43 12.80
N PRO A 39 -4.95 22.03 12.83
CA PRO A 39 -3.87 21.58 13.71
C PRO A 39 -4.15 21.78 15.22
N ASN A 40 -5.11 22.64 15.56
CA ASN A 40 -5.52 22.92 16.95
C ASN A 40 -6.62 22.00 17.47
N ARG A 41 -6.96 20.95 16.73
CA ARG A 41 -8.04 20.02 17.07
C ARG A 41 -7.57 18.60 16.89
N ASP A 42 -7.80 17.74 17.86
CA ASP A 42 -7.64 16.31 17.70
C ASP A 42 -8.89 15.72 17.04
N TYR A 43 -8.67 14.98 15.95
CA TYR A 43 -9.70 14.24 15.25
C TYR A 43 -9.11 12.97 14.65
N TYR A 44 -9.97 11.99 14.45
CA TYR A 44 -9.56 10.72 13.83
C TYR A 44 -9.79 10.76 12.34
N VAL A 45 -8.79 10.28 11.60
CA VAL A 45 -8.92 9.98 10.18
C VAL A 45 -8.90 8.47 10.03
N GLN A 46 -9.96 7.91 9.44
CA GLN A 46 -10.01 6.50 9.07
C GLN A 46 -9.97 6.36 7.56
N ILE A 47 -9.00 5.61 7.07
CA ILE A 47 -8.84 5.30 5.64
C ILE A 47 -8.96 3.81 5.46
N ARG A 48 -9.81 3.38 4.53
CA ARG A 48 -9.97 1.97 4.17
C ARG A 48 -9.57 1.75 2.72
N LEU A 49 -8.66 0.80 2.51
CA LEU A 49 -8.12 0.41 1.22
C LEU A 49 -8.45 -1.07 0.97
N PRO A 50 -9.53 -1.37 0.23
CA PRO A 50 -10.08 -2.73 0.14
C PRO A 50 -9.39 -3.62 -0.91
N GLU A 51 -8.44 -3.09 -1.67
CA GLU A 51 -7.90 -3.75 -2.87
C GLU A 51 -6.38 -3.94 -2.81
N LEU A 52 -5.79 -4.09 -1.62
CA LEU A 52 -4.37 -4.40 -1.53
C LEU A 52 -4.11 -5.80 -2.09
N THR A 53 -3.18 -5.87 -3.02
CA THR A 53 -2.75 -7.11 -3.66
C THR A 53 -1.24 -7.21 -3.63
N PHE A 54 -0.73 -8.40 -3.34
CA PHE A 54 0.69 -8.73 -3.34
C PHE A 54 0.85 -10.24 -3.59
N LYS A 55 2.05 -10.78 -3.53
CA LYS A 55 2.32 -12.20 -3.76
C LYS A 55 2.89 -12.85 -2.50
N ASP A 56 2.41 -14.06 -2.21
CA ASP A 56 3.00 -14.89 -1.16
C ASP A 56 4.46 -15.25 -1.51
N PRO A 57 5.41 -15.13 -0.56
CA PRO A 57 6.83 -15.31 -0.87
C PRO A 57 7.24 -16.77 -1.10
N VAL A 58 6.42 -17.72 -0.70
CA VAL A 58 6.71 -19.16 -0.82
C VAL A 58 6.05 -19.74 -2.06
N SER A 59 4.74 -19.50 -2.23
CA SER A 59 3.95 -20.09 -3.31
C SER A 59 3.89 -19.23 -4.56
N GLY A 60 4.11 -17.91 -4.44
CA GLY A 60 3.93 -16.96 -5.52
C GLY A 60 2.47 -16.68 -5.88
N TYR A 61 1.51 -17.26 -5.15
CA TYR A 61 0.09 -16.94 -5.34
C TYR A 61 -0.23 -15.51 -4.96
N PRO A 62 -1.19 -14.87 -5.65
CA PRO A 62 -1.66 -13.55 -5.24
C PRO A 62 -2.41 -13.64 -3.91
N ASP A 63 -2.10 -12.72 -3.02
CA ASP A 63 -2.80 -12.45 -1.79
C ASP A 63 -3.57 -11.14 -1.87
N PHE A 64 -4.70 -11.09 -1.18
CA PHE A 64 -5.60 -9.95 -1.16
C PHE A 64 -5.90 -9.56 0.28
N ALA A 65 -5.92 -8.26 0.52
CA ALA A 65 -6.19 -7.74 1.85
C ALA A 65 -7.00 -6.44 1.81
N VAL A 66 -7.71 -6.22 2.91
CA VAL A 66 -8.29 -4.93 3.24
C VAL A 66 -7.41 -4.27 4.29
N ALA A 67 -6.88 -3.10 3.97
CA ALA A 67 -6.16 -2.28 4.92
C ALA A 67 -7.09 -1.21 5.52
N THR A 68 -7.08 -1.09 6.83
CA THR A 68 -7.77 -0.01 7.55
C THR A 68 -6.75 0.72 8.41
N MET A 69 -6.52 2.00 8.09
CA MET A 69 -5.66 2.88 8.86
C MET A 69 -6.50 3.85 9.68
N VAL A 70 -6.16 4.04 10.94
CA VAL A 70 -6.72 5.07 11.80
C VAL A 70 -5.58 5.90 12.34
N TYR A 71 -5.67 7.23 12.28
CA TYR A 71 -4.65 8.10 12.87
C TYR A 71 -5.23 9.43 13.36
N ILE A 72 -4.54 10.05 14.30
CA ILE A 72 -4.75 11.44 14.71
C ILE A 72 -3.66 12.27 14.07
N PRO A 73 -3.96 13.17 13.10
CA PRO A 73 -2.95 13.99 12.48
C PRO A 73 -2.35 15.00 13.46
N ASP A 74 -1.04 15.23 13.33
CA ASP A 74 -0.36 16.36 13.94
C ASP A 74 -0.23 17.49 12.91
N ALA A 75 0.94 17.71 12.35
CA ALA A 75 1.17 18.78 11.37
C ALA A 75 0.69 18.43 9.94
N ARG A 76 0.50 17.13 9.63
CA ARG A 76 0.28 16.65 8.26
C ARG A 76 -0.86 15.64 8.16
N ILE A 77 -1.47 15.61 6.97
CA ILE A 77 -2.42 14.58 6.53
C ILE A 77 -1.89 13.92 5.25
N VAL A 78 -2.29 12.67 5.01
CA VAL A 78 -1.84 11.92 3.82
C VAL A 78 -2.63 12.31 2.58
N ASP A 79 -1.96 12.40 1.44
CA ASP A 79 -2.60 12.52 0.12
C ASP A 79 -3.16 11.17 -0.32
N LEU A 80 -4.47 11.09 -0.45
CA LEU A 80 -5.18 9.85 -0.79
C LEU A 80 -4.86 9.32 -2.19
N LYS A 81 -4.53 10.21 -3.14
CA LYS A 81 -4.17 9.79 -4.50
C LYS A 81 -2.86 9.02 -4.50
N THR A 82 -1.81 9.58 -3.91
CA THR A 82 -0.50 8.94 -3.87
C THR A 82 -0.49 7.74 -2.93
N LEU A 83 -1.25 7.77 -1.84
CA LEU A 83 -1.46 6.62 -0.98
C LEU A 83 -2.03 5.42 -1.75
N LYS A 84 -3.09 5.62 -2.54
CA LYS A 84 -3.68 4.58 -3.38
C LYS A 84 -2.66 3.98 -4.36
N LEU A 85 -1.88 4.83 -5.04
CA LEU A 85 -0.87 4.39 -5.99
C LEU A 85 0.25 3.61 -5.29
N TYR A 86 0.67 4.05 -4.11
CA TYR A 86 1.68 3.37 -3.31
C TYR A 86 1.23 1.97 -2.92
N PHE A 87 -0.01 1.79 -2.45
CA PHE A 87 -0.57 0.47 -2.16
C PHE A 87 -0.63 -0.42 -3.42
N ASN A 88 -0.97 0.14 -4.57
CA ASN A 88 -0.98 -0.60 -5.83
C ASN A 88 0.43 -1.03 -6.29
N SER A 89 1.49 -0.38 -5.82
CA SER A 89 2.87 -0.75 -6.15
C SER A 89 3.31 -2.10 -5.59
N PHE A 90 2.55 -2.66 -4.65
CA PHE A 90 2.84 -3.97 -4.03
C PHE A 90 2.38 -5.16 -4.86
N ARG A 91 1.54 -4.96 -5.86
CA ARG A 91 0.89 -6.00 -6.67
C ARG A 91 1.82 -7.13 -7.15
N ASP A 92 3.03 -6.79 -7.54
CA ASP A 92 4.00 -7.74 -8.09
C ASP A 92 5.16 -8.06 -7.13
N LYS A 93 5.08 -7.60 -5.89
CA LYS A 93 6.10 -7.81 -4.85
C LYS A 93 5.71 -8.98 -3.94
N TYR A 94 6.73 -9.59 -3.33
CA TYR A 94 6.58 -10.78 -2.48
C TYR A 94 6.70 -10.40 -1.00
N PHE A 95 5.65 -10.71 -0.22
CA PHE A 95 5.58 -10.38 1.20
C PHE A 95 4.85 -11.46 2.00
N SER A 96 5.23 -11.65 3.27
CA SER A 96 4.34 -12.26 4.26
C SER A 96 3.34 -11.24 4.79
N HIS A 97 2.25 -11.70 5.39
CA HIS A 97 1.21 -10.84 5.95
C HIS A 97 1.75 -9.89 7.02
N GLU A 98 2.62 -10.41 7.89
CA GLU A 98 3.23 -9.64 8.95
C GLU A 98 4.20 -8.58 8.40
N ARG A 99 5.01 -8.97 7.42
CA ARG A 99 6.01 -8.10 6.84
C ARG A 99 5.37 -6.92 6.10
N ILE A 100 4.40 -7.18 5.23
CA ILE A 100 3.75 -6.10 4.47
C ILE A 100 3.03 -5.13 5.39
N THR A 101 2.38 -5.62 6.46
CA THR A 101 1.69 -4.77 7.42
C THR A 101 2.65 -3.80 8.11
N ASN A 102 3.78 -4.33 8.61
CA ASN A 102 4.76 -3.51 9.33
C ASN A 102 5.52 -2.55 8.40
N GLU A 103 5.94 -2.98 7.20
CA GLU A 103 6.61 -2.08 6.24
C GLU A 103 5.71 -0.93 5.77
N LEU A 104 4.42 -1.20 5.51
CA LEU A 104 3.46 -0.17 5.17
C LEU A 104 3.24 0.82 6.32
N PHE A 105 3.17 0.32 7.54
CA PHE A 105 2.99 1.16 8.72
C PHE A 105 4.20 2.07 8.96
N ASP A 106 5.41 1.51 8.91
CA ASP A 106 6.65 2.28 9.08
C ASP A 106 6.79 3.39 8.02
N GLU A 107 6.45 3.09 6.77
CA GLU A 107 6.52 4.08 5.69
C GLU A 107 5.51 5.21 5.89
N LEU A 108 4.30 4.89 6.31
CA LEU A 108 3.27 5.89 6.64
C LEU A 108 3.69 6.79 7.80
N LEU A 109 4.27 6.21 8.86
CA LEU A 109 4.71 6.97 10.04
C LEU A 109 5.83 7.96 9.72
N LYS A 110 6.79 7.59 8.85
CA LYS A 110 7.92 8.47 8.47
C LYS A 110 7.48 9.83 7.93
N GLY A 111 6.48 9.86 7.08
CA GLY A 111 6.02 11.09 6.44
C GLY A 111 4.89 11.79 7.17
N LEU A 112 4.03 11.03 7.83
CA LEU A 112 2.85 11.55 8.52
C LEU A 112 3.17 12.12 9.90
N GLU A 113 4.06 11.47 10.67
CA GLU A 113 4.42 11.82 12.05
C GLU A 113 3.17 12.13 12.89
N PRO A 114 2.23 11.19 13.02
CA PRO A 114 0.94 11.43 13.66
C PRO A 114 1.08 11.42 15.19
N LYS A 115 0.11 11.99 15.89
CA LYS A 115 0.00 11.89 17.36
C LYS A 115 -0.26 10.46 17.83
N GLY A 116 -0.89 9.66 16.99
CA GLY A 116 -1.14 8.24 17.18
C GLY A 116 -1.64 7.63 15.87
N ALA A 117 -1.31 6.38 15.63
CA ALA A 117 -1.74 5.65 14.44
C ALA A 117 -1.89 4.16 14.71
N LEU A 118 -2.77 3.54 13.94
CA LEU A 118 -2.99 2.10 13.88
C LEU A 118 -3.19 1.70 12.41
N LEU A 119 -2.59 0.59 12.01
CA LEU A 119 -2.89 -0.08 10.75
C LEU A 119 -3.38 -1.50 11.05
N MET A 120 -4.55 -1.82 10.56
CA MET A 120 -5.14 -3.16 10.59
C MET A 120 -5.22 -3.69 9.16
N MET A 121 -4.69 -4.88 8.97
CA MET A 121 -4.75 -5.60 7.70
C MET A 121 -5.54 -6.89 7.88
N GLU A 122 -6.59 -7.06 7.11
CA GLU A 122 -7.43 -8.26 7.07
C GLU A 122 -7.19 -8.97 5.73
N PHE A 123 -6.64 -10.18 5.81
CA PHE A 123 -6.28 -10.97 4.63
C PHE A 123 -7.39 -11.95 4.25
N ASN A 124 -7.63 -12.11 2.96
CA ASN A 124 -8.62 -13.06 2.48
C ASN A 124 -8.24 -14.49 2.90
N PRO A 125 -9.22 -15.32 3.28
CA PRO A 125 -8.94 -16.70 3.70
C PRO A 125 -8.27 -17.51 2.61
N ARG A 126 -7.27 -18.31 3.00
CA ARG A 126 -6.62 -19.33 2.17
C ARG A 126 -6.65 -20.65 2.92
N GLY A 127 -7.23 -21.68 2.31
CA GLY A 127 -7.32 -23.01 2.92
C GLY A 127 -7.95 -23.03 4.33
N ASN A 128 -9.04 -22.29 4.53
CA ASN A 128 -9.74 -22.10 5.81
C ASN A 128 -8.99 -21.28 6.88
N VAL A 129 -7.84 -20.72 6.56
CA VAL A 129 -7.10 -19.84 7.47
C VAL A 129 -7.31 -18.39 7.03
N SER A 130 -7.84 -17.57 7.93
CA SER A 130 -7.87 -16.10 7.81
C SER A 130 -6.92 -15.50 8.82
N THR A 131 -6.21 -14.46 8.42
CA THR A 131 -5.31 -13.73 9.31
C THR A 131 -5.69 -12.26 9.36
N ARG A 132 -5.45 -11.67 10.52
CA ARG A 132 -5.51 -10.23 10.74
C ARG A 132 -4.23 -9.81 11.46
N VAL A 133 -3.56 -8.81 10.92
CA VAL A 133 -2.37 -8.23 11.55
C VAL A 133 -2.70 -6.79 11.93
N VAL A 134 -2.41 -6.42 13.16
CA VAL A 134 -2.63 -5.07 13.69
C VAL A 134 -1.32 -4.55 14.23
N THR A 135 -0.94 -3.35 13.81
CA THR A 135 0.20 -2.63 14.34
C THR A 135 -0.22 -1.21 14.76
N THR A 136 0.37 -0.68 15.81
CA THR A 136 -0.01 0.61 16.40
C THR A 136 1.23 1.34 16.93
N THR A 137 1.12 2.65 17.09
CA THR A 137 2.16 3.47 17.71
C THR A 137 2.35 3.14 19.19
N ASP A 138 1.26 2.82 19.91
CA ASP A 138 1.27 2.47 21.32
C ASP A 138 -0.06 1.83 21.75
N ASP A 139 -0.06 1.19 22.91
CA ASP A 139 -1.22 0.47 23.46
C ASP A 139 -2.37 1.43 23.83
N ALA A 140 -2.08 2.64 24.28
CA ALA A 140 -3.10 3.61 24.62
C ALA A 140 -3.88 4.05 23.37
N PHE A 141 -3.19 4.24 22.24
CA PHE A 141 -3.84 4.54 20.98
C PHE A 141 -4.67 3.35 20.47
N LEU A 142 -4.21 2.12 20.66
CA LEU A 142 -4.97 0.94 20.30
C LEU A 142 -6.36 0.93 20.96
N GLU A 143 -6.43 1.23 22.26
CA GLU A 143 -7.70 1.30 23.00
C GLU A 143 -8.59 2.44 22.50
N GLN A 144 -8.02 3.61 22.19
CA GLN A 144 -8.76 4.73 21.60
C GLN A 144 -9.31 4.38 20.20
N ALA A 145 -8.49 3.77 19.35
CA ALA A 145 -8.86 3.42 18.00
C ALA A 145 -9.95 2.33 17.91
N ARG A 146 -10.08 1.46 18.90
CA ARG A 146 -11.15 0.45 18.97
C ARG A 146 -12.53 1.08 18.80
N ASN A 147 -12.83 2.15 19.51
CA ASN A 147 -14.11 2.84 19.43
C ASN A 147 -14.36 3.41 18.02
N VAL A 148 -13.30 3.87 17.33
CA VAL A 148 -13.40 4.38 15.96
C VAL A 148 -13.62 3.25 14.96
N LEU A 149 -12.94 2.12 15.12
CA LEU A 149 -13.06 0.95 14.25
C LEU A 149 -14.43 0.28 14.33
N GLU A 150 -15.09 0.32 15.49
CA GLU A 150 -16.41 -0.26 15.73
C GLU A 150 -17.55 0.63 15.24
N LEU A 151 -17.30 1.90 14.93
CA LEU A 151 -18.30 2.76 14.35
C LEU A 151 -18.75 2.20 12.98
N PRO A 152 -20.05 2.02 12.75
CA PRO A 152 -20.54 1.55 11.47
C PRO A 152 -20.16 2.56 10.39
N VAL A 153 -19.27 2.16 9.48
CA VAL A 153 -19.06 2.91 8.26
C VAL A 153 -20.34 2.76 7.44
N THR A 154 -21.23 3.73 7.54
CA THR A 154 -22.39 3.80 6.66
C THR A 154 -21.87 3.84 5.23
N ARG A 155 -22.08 2.76 4.49
CA ARG A 155 -21.83 2.77 3.05
C ARG A 155 -22.74 3.85 2.46
N PRO A 156 -22.20 4.81 1.70
CA PRO A 156 -23.08 5.67 0.92
C PRO A 156 -23.96 4.75 0.08
N ALA A 157 -25.27 4.97 0.14
CA ALA A 157 -26.19 4.30 -0.76
C ALA A 157 -25.88 4.81 -2.18
N PHE A 158 -25.35 3.92 -2.99
CA PHE A 158 -25.23 4.18 -4.43
C PHE A 158 -26.53 3.80 -5.11
#